data_045e1f5227fac059458f25482e9db063
#
_entry.id   045e1f5227fac059458f25482e9db063
#
_cell.length_a   1.000
_cell.length_b   1.000
_cell.length_c   1.000
_cell.angle_alpha   90.00
_cell.angle_beta   90.00
_cell.angle_gamma   90.00
#
_symmetry.space_group_name_H-M   'P 1'
#
loop_
_entity.id
_entity.type
_entity.pdbx_description
1 polymer ?
#
loop_
_entity_poly.entity_id
_entity_poly.type
_entity_poly.pdbx_seq_one_letter_code
_entity_poly.pdbx_strand_id
1 'polypeptide(L)'
;MNEKQEKIFQYAANVQSAIEDMLTNEESDFYVNLNEAENGDITPFLTGMCIAHLTVLQKLCRFKGNYLDGIHMENRLIVQYLMNYGKVDDGKKDK
;
A
#
# COMPACT_ATOMS: atom_id res chain seq x y z
N MET A 1 20.38 -10.91 5.54
CA MET A 1 19.64 -9.65 5.63
C MET A 1 20.09 -8.93 6.87
N ASN A 2 20.31 -7.62 6.79
CA ASN A 2 20.77 -6.91 7.97
C ASN A 2 19.60 -6.49 8.84
N GLU A 3 19.93 -6.00 10.01
CA GLU A 3 18.93 -5.64 11.01
C GLU A 3 17.94 -4.60 10.50
N LYS A 4 18.43 -3.64 9.76
CA LYS A 4 17.58 -2.59 9.24
C LYS A 4 16.55 -3.16 8.25
N GLN A 5 16.97 -4.07 7.40
CA GLN A 5 16.08 -4.68 6.43
C GLN A 5 15.04 -5.54 7.11
N GLU A 6 15.43 -6.24 8.17
CA GLU A 6 14.48 -7.05 8.92
C GLU A 6 13.41 -6.19 9.54
N LYS A 7 13.78 -5.02 10.05
CA LYS A 7 12.80 -4.12 10.63
C LYS A 7 11.84 -3.58 9.58
N ILE A 8 12.36 -3.28 8.39
CA ILE A 8 11.50 -2.79 7.32
C ILE A 8 10.44 -3.83 6.98
N PHE A 9 10.84 -5.08 6.84
CA PHE A 9 9.88 -6.14 6.53
C PHE A 9 8.90 -6.37 7.67
N GLN A 10 9.36 -6.24 8.90
CA GLN A 10 8.48 -6.40 10.04
C GLN A 10 7.43 -5.29 10.07
N TYR A 11 7.84 -4.04 9.84
CA TYR A 11 6.90 -2.94 9.79
C TYR A 11 5.91 -3.12 8.66
N ALA A 12 6.40 -3.53 7.50
CA ALA A 12 5.51 -3.75 6.35
C ALA A 12 4.48 -4.83 6.66
N ALA A 13 4.92 -5.93 7.27
CA ALA A 13 4.01 -7.01 7.62
C ALA A 13 2.95 -6.55 8.62
N ASN A 14 3.36 -5.72 9.59
CA ASN A 14 2.41 -5.23 10.58
C ASN A 14 1.36 -4.33 9.95
N VAL A 15 1.78 -3.44 9.04
CA VAL A 15 0.83 -2.56 8.36
C VAL A 15 -0.10 -3.37 7.47
N GLN A 16 0.48 -4.31 6.72
CA GLN A 16 -0.33 -5.16 5.86
C GLN A 16 -1.38 -5.93 6.66
N SER A 17 -0.97 -6.49 7.78
CA SER A 17 -1.88 -7.24 8.62
C SER A 17 -3.03 -6.35 9.13
N ALA A 18 -2.71 -5.12 9.51
CA ALA A 18 -3.74 -4.20 10.00
C ALA A 18 -4.74 -3.88 8.90
N ILE A 19 -4.25 -3.67 7.68
CA ILE A 19 -5.13 -3.37 6.55
C ILE A 19 -5.99 -4.58 6.24
N GLU A 20 -5.41 -5.77 6.24
CA GLU A 20 -6.17 -6.98 5.96
C GLU A 20 -7.24 -7.23 7.01
N ASP A 21 -6.93 -6.90 8.27
CA ASP A 21 -7.93 -7.03 9.32
C ASP A 21 -9.13 -6.12 9.06
N MET A 22 -8.87 -4.90 8.60
CA MET A 22 -9.96 -3.99 8.28
C MET A 22 -10.78 -4.49 7.10
N LEU A 23 -10.13 -5.14 6.14
CA LEU A 23 -10.82 -5.64 4.97
C LEU A 23 -11.72 -6.83 5.28
N THR A 24 -11.46 -7.52 6.37
CA THR A 24 -12.24 -8.70 6.73
C THR A 24 -13.18 -8.47 7.92
N ASN A 25 -13.10 -7.33 8.56
CA ASN A 25 -13.96 -7.01 9.69
C ASN A 25 -15.27 -6.43 9.18
N GLU A 26 -16.36 -7.19 9.29
CA GLU A 26 -17.64 -6.80 8.74
C GLU A 26 -18.22 -5.53 9.35
N GLU A 27 -17.74 -5.14 10.52
CA GLU A 27 -18.22 -3.91 11.16
C GLU A 27 -17.40 -2.70 10.75
N SER A 28 -16.35 -2.91 9.97
CA SER A 28 -15.48 -1.82 9.53
C SER A 28 -16.09 -1.12 8.32
N ASP A 29 -16.02 0.20 8.31
CA ASP A 29 -16.43 0.97 7.14
C ASP A 29 -15.63 0.55 5.91
N PHE A 30 -14.40 0.18 6.13
CA PHE A 30 -13.52 -0.28 5.05
C PHE A 30 -14.12 -1.49 4.36
N TYR A 31 -14.59 -2.45 5.15
CA TYR A 31 -15.20 -3.66 4.62
C TYR A 31 -16.50 -3.34 3.86
N VAL A 32 -17.31 -2.48 4.43
CA VAL A 32 -18.56 -2.09 3.78
C VAL A 32 -18.28 -1.40 2.44
N ASN A 33 -17.30 -0.51 2.44
CA ASN A 33 -16.95 0.20 1.21
C ASN A 33 -16.41 -0.74 0.15
N LEU A 34 -15.61 -1.72 0.57
CA LEU A 34 -15.09 -2.69 -0.38
C LEU A 34 -16.21 -3.50 -1.01
N ASN A 35 -17.18 -3.95 -0.21
CA ASN A 35 -18.31 -4.70 -0.75
C ASN A 35 -19.09 -3.89 -1.76
N GLU A 36 -19.33 -2.63 -1.46
CA GLU A 36 -20.03 -1.77 -2.41
C GLU A 36 -19.24 -1.64 -3.71
N ALA A 37 -17.94 -1.46 -3.56
CA ALA A 37 -17.09 -1.29 -4.74
C ALA A 37 -17.04 -2.53 -5.60
N GLU A 38 -17.03 -3.69 -4.97
CA GLU A 38 -16.96 -4.95 -5.70
C GLU A 38 -18.22 -5.22 -6.51
N ASN A 39 -19.35 -4.62 -6.11
CA ASN A 39 -20.60 -4.79 -6.82
C ASN A 39 -20.78 -3.76 -7.92
N GLY A 40 -19.81 -2.87 -8.09
CA GLY A 40 -19.85 -1.84 -9.12
C GLY A 40 -18.46 -1.60 -9.66
N ASP A 41 -18.11 -0.32 -9.81
CA ASP A 41 -16.79 0.07 -10.28
C ASP A 41 -15.85 0.20 -9.09
N ILE A 42 -14.85 -0.66 -9.02
CA ILE A 42 -13.93 -0.68 -7.88
C ILE A 42 -12.88 0.42 -7.95
N THR A 43 -12.76 1.09 -9.09
CA THR A 43 -11.72 2.11 -9.28
C THR A 43 -11.73 3.23 -8.24
N PRO A 44 -12.90 3.81 -7.90
CA PRO A 44 -12.89 4.85 -6.86
C PRO A 44 -12.37 4.36 -5.52
N PHE A 45 -12.68 3.12 -5.16
CA PHE A 45 -12.19 2.56 -3.90
C PHE A 45 -10.67 2.46 -3.91
N LEU A 46 -10.12 1.93 -5.00
CA LEU A 46 -8.67 1.78 -5.12
C LEU A 46 -7.97 3.14 -5.14
N THR A 47 -8.57 4.09 -5.85
CA THR A 47 -8.01 5.44 -5.89
C THR A 47 -8.00 6.06 -4.49
N GLY A 48 -9.09 5.85 -3.76
CA GLY A 48 -9.17 6.36 -2.39
C GLY A 48 -8.11 5.75 -1.49
N MET A 49 -7.84 4.47 -1.65
CA MET A 49 -6.79 3.83 -0.87
C MET A 49 -5.42 4.46 -1.16
N CYS A 50 -5.15 4.74 -2.43
CA CYS A 50 -3.87 5.35 -2.78
C CYS A 50 -3.75 6.75 -2.18
N ILE A 51 -4.82 7.53 -2.28
CA ILE A 51 -4.81 8.88 -1.73
C ILE A 51 -4.61 8.83 -0.21
N ALA A 52 -5.32 7.93 0.46
CA ALA A 52 -5.20 7.81 1.91
C ALA A 52 -3.78 7.41 2.30
N HIS A 53 -3.20 6.47 1.58
CA HIS A 53 -1.84 6.03 1.86
C HIS A 53 -0.85 7.19 1.73
N LEU A 54 -0.94 7.94 0.63
CA LEU A 54 -0.04 9.06 0.41
C LEU A 54 -0.25 10.15 1.46
N THR A 55 -1.51 10.39 1.84
CA THR A 55 -1.81 11.39 2.84
C THR A 55 -1.17 11.04 4.18
N VAL A 56 -1.29 9.79 4.59
CA VAL A 56 -0.68 9.35 5.84
C VAL A 56 0.83 9.46 5.76
N LEU A 57 1.40 9.02 4.64
CA LEU A 57 2.85 9.07 4.47
C LEU A 57 3.35 10.50 4.58
N GLN A 58 2.66 11.45 3.91
CA GLN A 58 3.06 12.84 3.98
C GLN A 58 2.98 13.40 5.38
N LYS A 59 1.94 13.01 6.13
CA LYS A 59 1.82 13.47 7.50
C LYS A 59 2.96 12.98 8.37
N LEU A 60 3.34 11.72 8.20
CA LEU A 60 4.42 11.15 8.98
C LEU A 60 5.75 11.80 8.63
N CYS A 61 5.98 12.05 7.34
CA CYS A 61 7.22 12.70 6.92
C CYS A 61 7.27 14.14 7.40
N ARG A 62 6.12 14.84 7.34
CA ARG A 62 6.07 16.22 7.78
C ARG A 62 6.36 16.35 9.27
N PHE A 63 5.92 15.36 10.03
CA PHE A 63 6.19 15.32 11.46
C PHE A 63 7.69 15.39 11.72
N LYS A 64 8.47 14.81 10.81
CA LYS A 64 9.93 14.85 10.90
C LYS A 64 10.54 15.95 10.03
N GLY A 65 9.71 16.71 9.31
CA GLY A 65 10.22 17.74 8.43
C GLY A 65 10.66 17.25 7.07
N ASN A 66 10.27 16.04 6.69
CA ASN A 66 10.78 15.38 5.48
C ASN A 66 9.71 14.97 4.50
N TYR A 67 8.57 15.64 4.47
CA TYR A 67 7.48 15.09 3.68
C TYR A 67 7.79 15.01 2.18
N LEU A 68 8.65 15.90 1.68
CA LEU A 68 9.03 15.80 0.28
C LEU A 68 9.83 14.54 0.00
N ASP A 69 10.66 14.17 0.96
CA ASP A 69 11.44 12.94 0.83
C ASP A 69 10.54 11.73 0.83
N GLY A 70 9.42 11.81 1.54
CA GLY A 70 8.49 10.70 1.59
C GLY A 70 7.91 10.39 0.22
N ILE A 71 7.58 11.42 -0.54
CA ILE A 71 7.04 11.22 -1.87
C ILE A 71 8.09 10.63 -2.81
N HIS A 72 9.31 11.11 -2.73
CA HIS A 72 10.38 10.57 -3.54
C HIS A 72 10.66 9.12 -3.18
N MET A 73 10.64 8.80 -1.90
CA MET A 73 10.85 7.44 -1.45
C MET A 73 9.75 6.54 -2.00
N GLU A 74 8.52 7.02 -1.95
CA GLU A 74 7.39 6.24 -2.45
C GLU A 74 7.56 5.92 -3.92
N ASN A 75 7.90 6.93 -4.72
CA ASN A 75 8.10 6.73 -6.15
C ASN A 75 9.18 5.70 -6.43
N ARG A 76 10.29 5.80 -5.72
CA ARG A 76 11.40 4.88 -5.93
C ARG A 76 11.01 3.46 -5.57
N LEU A 77 10.27 3.29 -4.48
CA LEU A 77 9.86 1.97 -4.05
C LEU A 77 8.83 1.36 -4.99
N ILE A 78 7.95 2.20 -5.55
CA ILE A 78 6.99 1.71 -6.52
C ILE A 78 7.71 1.14 -7.73
N VAL A 79 8.71 1.87 -8.24
CA VAL A 79 9.46 1.40 -9.38
C VAL A 79 10.17 0.09 -9.05
N GLN A 80 10.80 0.01 -7.88
CA GLN A 80 11.48 -1.22 -7.48
C GLN A 80 10.51 -2.38 -7.36
N TYR A 81 9.34 -2.11 -6.80
CA TYR A 81 8.34 -3.16 -6.65
C TYR A 81 7.92 -3.70 -8.01
N LEU A 82 7.68 -2.80 -8.96
CA LEU A 82 7.30 -3.22 -10.30
C LEU A 82 8.40 -4.02 -10.98
N MET A 83 9.64 -3.62 -10.77
CA MET A 83 10.75 -4.34 -11.37
C MET A 83 10.94 -5.73 -10.77
N ASN A 84 10.66 -5.87 -9.48
CA ASN A 84 10.92 -7.15 -8.81
C ASN A 84 9.70 -8.07 -8.81
N TYR A 85 8.52 -7.52 -8.81
CA TYR A 85 7.31 -8.32 -8.64
C TYR A 85 6.34 -8.21 -9.81
N GLY A 86 6.26 -7.04 -10.42
CA GLY A 86 5.37 -6.88 -11.55
C GLY A 86 5.74 -7.76 -12.71
N LYS A 87 7.01 -8.05 -12.87
CA LYS A 87 7.47 -8.88 -13.96
C LYS A 87 6.99 -10.30 -13.86
N VAL A 88 6.71 -10.75 -12.66
CA VAL A 88 6.24 -12.13 -12.48
C VAL A 88 4.96 -12.34 -13.24
N ASP A 89 4.06 -11.37 -13.17
CA ASP A 89 2.80 -11.48 -13.88
C ASP A 89 3.01 -11.40 -15.38
N ASP A 90 3.90 -10.54 -15.83
CA ASP A 90 4.21 -10.44 -17.24
C ASP A 90 4.77 -11.75 -17.77
N GLY A 91 5.63 -12.35 -17.00
CA GLY A 91 6.21 -13.62 -17.39
C GLY A 91 5.16 -14.69 -17.63
N LYS A 92 4.15 -14.69 -16.81
CA LYS A 92 3.09 -15.66 -16.95
C LYS A 92 2.30 -15.43 -18.20
N LYS A 93 2.09 -14.19 -18.55
CA LYS A 93 1.31 -13.89 -19.75
C LYS A 93 2.01 -14.33 -21.01
N ASP A 94 3.30 -14.32 -20.97
CA ASP A 94 4.07 -14.68 -22.16
C ASP A 94 3.99 -16.12 -22.50
N LYS A 95 3.46 -16.88 -21.60
CA LYS A 95 3.37 -18.33 -21.88
C LYS A 95 2.03 -18.76 -22.35
#